data_8915d8e47cb55ba124892dc17c282662
#
_entry.id   8915d8e47cb55ba124892dc17c282662
#
_cell.length_a   1.000
_cell.length_b   1.000
_cell.length_c   1.000
_cell.angle_alpha   90.00
_cell.angle_beta   90.00
_cell.angle_gamma   90.00
#
_symmetry.space_group_name_H-M   'P 1'
#
loop_
_entity.id
_entity.type
_entity.pdbx_description
1 polymer ?
#
loop_
_entity_poly.entity_id
_entity_poly.type
_entity_poly.pdbx_seq_one_letter_code
_entity_poly.pdbx_strand_id
1 'polypeptide(L)'
;MAGGSVIDRLPGRHIAAAVAVAVRRRVGQEWAGTATHRWMLAQGRPQGLAAIPRDLRPADPGAGRQILSGAFALGGETLAPGERGDPWNRASPSRRFAVLLHRFGWMRDLLAVGPEGATEGLRLTLEWSRSFGRWNAFAWSSEVLERRVFNLACAARTICARASDAEAALIALDLARQARLLLQLDEGPAREAERAAAAAVAGAALGGKAGERLLARGLARLRRALPVTATPDGGHASRSPQAALELFFDLSTLDDVLSQRGVSSPEDLLRAIDRLSGAVRFFTLADGRFAAFQGGEELERAYVAAARAEDDVEDRTPPQARNGFQRLEARSLQIFADAAPPAPGPWSVTACAQPLAIEVLVGQRRLIVGGGWSPDSQAPQAMRLVDASSTASIGDAACGEPLRRFPAKILGPRLVGAVRNVEARRHEADGALWLELAHDGWVERFGLRHERRLYIDIEADELRGEDRFIPAPGQVKPGGRRFVPFMVRFHLHPDVQAQIARDKKSVLLKPDGEDRGWWLRNDAVEVALEPSVHYRQGQPRRSQQIVLRGQARLAEGARVRWKLSAVARVDGEAVEP
;
A
#
# COMPACT_ATOMS: atom_id res chain seq x y z
N MET A 1 28.69 5.33 -19.19
CA MET A 1 28.28 6.60 -18.62
C MET A 1 27.51 7.36 -19.70
N ALA A 2 26.22 7.47 -19.59
CA ALA A 2 25.35 8.48 -20.17
C ALA A 2 23.94 8.24 -19.61
N GLY A 3 23.77 8.50 -18.31
CA GLY A 3 22.47 8.60 -17.71
C GLY A 3 21.88 9.96 -18.04
N GLY A 4 21.12 10.06 -19.14
CA GLY A 4 20.30 11.24 -19.39
C GLY A 4 19.43 11.49 -18.17
N SER A 5 19.43 12.71 -17.68
CA SER A 5 18.63 13.14 -16.52
C SER A 5 17.15 12.79 -16.75
N VAL A 6 16.44 12.28 -15.73
CA VAL A 6 14.99 12.02 -15.77
C VAL A 6 14.20 13.28 -16.20
N ILE A 7 14.78 14.47 -16.03
CA ILE A 7 14.22 15.76 -16.49
C ILE A 7 14.16 15.79 -18.02
N ASP A 8 15.11 15.19 -18.73
CA ASP A 8 15.15 15.16 -20.19
C ASP A 8 14.05 14.27 -20.81
N ARG A 9 13.39 13.45 -19.99
CA ARG A 9 12.29 12.57 -20.39
C ARG A 9 10.89 13.15 -20.16
N LEU A 10 10.80 14.30 -19.50
CA LEU A 10 9.52 15.00 -19.29
C LEU A 10 9.32 16.01 -20.43
N PRO A 11 8.25 15.88 -21.26
CA PRO A 11 7.92 16.92 -22.23
C PRO A 11 7.78 18.28 -21.58
N GLY A 12 8.25 19.37 -22.23
CA GLY A 12 8.25 20.73 -21.66
C GLY A 12 6.90 21.20 -21.11
N ARG A 13 5.78 20.73 -21.72
CA ARG A 13 4.42 20.97 -21.22
C ARG A 13 4.18 20.43 -19.79
N HIS A 14 4.83 19.32 -19.41
CA HIS A 14 4.72 18.77 -18.05
C HIS A 14 5.54 19.56 -17.05
N ILE A 15 6.64 20.17 -17.48
CA ILE A 15 7.44 21.06 -16.63
C ILE A 15 6.65 22.34 -16.35
N ALA A 16 6.03 22.95 -17.37
CA ALA A 16 5.20 24.15 -17.19
C ALA A 16 4.00 23.86 -16.25
N ALA A 17 3.30 22.75 -16.43
CA ALA A 17 2.23 22.33 -15.55
C ALA A 17 2.72 22.09 -14.12
N ALA A 18 3.89 21.48 -13.94
CA ALA A 18 4.49 21.26 -12.62
C ALA A 18 4.82 22.58 -11.92
N VAL A 19 5.41 23.54 -12.65
CA VAL A 19 5.70 24.89 -12.13
C VAL A 19 4.41 25.60 -11.71
N ALA A 20 3.35 25.56 -12.54
CA ALA A 20 2.06 26.15 -12.20
C ALA A 20 1.46 25.53 -10.91
N VAL A 21 1.56 24.21 -10.74
CA VAL A 21 1.14 23.51 -9.52
C VAL A 21 1.98 23.97 -8.31
N ALA A 22 3.29 24.10 -8.46
CA ALA A 22 4.19 24.54 -7.39
C ALA A 22 3.86 25.98 -6.94
N VAL A 23 3.65 26.90 -7.90
CA VAL A 23 3.28 28.29 -7.62
C VAL A 23 1.93 28.32 -6.90
N ARG A 24 0.92 27.60 -7.40
CA ARG A 24 -0.39 27.53 -6.76
C ARG A 24 -0.32 26.97 -5.33
N ARG A 25 0.46 25.93 -5.11
CA ARG A 25 0.70 25.38 -3.76
C ARG A 25 1.36 26.40 -2.83
N ARG A 26 2.38 27.11 -3.33
CA ARG A 26 3.07 28.14 -2.55
C ARG A 26 2.12 29.26 -2.15
N VAL A 27 1.36 29.80 -3.10
CA VAL A 27 0.34 30.81 -2.85
C VAL A 27 -0.71 30.31 -1.85
N GLY A 28 -1.18 29.06 -2.01
CA GLY A 28 -2.12 28.43 -1.08
C GLY A 28 -1.56 28.29 0.34
N GLN A 29 -0.28 27.97 0.49
CA GLN A 29 0.40 27.88 1.79
C GLN A 29 0.54 29.25 2.47
N GLU A 30 0.94 30.28 1.73
CA GLU A 30 1.02 31.65 2.24
C GLU A 30 -0.36 32.16 2.67
N TRP A 31 -1.39 31.91 1.82
CA TRP A 31 -2.78 32.25 2.16
C TRP A 31 -3.25 31.51 3.43
N ALA A 32 -2.97 30.22 3.56
CA ALA A 32 -3.35 29.41 4.72
C ALA A 32 -2.73 29.93 6.03
N GLY A 33 -1.56 30.57 5.97
CA GLY A 33 -0.89 31.19 7.11
C GLY A 33 -1.53 32.50 7.58
N THR A 34 -2.42 33.14 6.79
CA THR A 34 -2.97 34.46 7.11
C THR A 34 -4.01 34.43 8.24
N ALA A 35 -4.12 35.55 8.96
CA ALA A 35 -5.15 35.73 9.99
C ALA A 35 -6.56 35.69 9.40
N THR A 36 -6.74 36.24 8.20
CA THR A 36 -8.02 36.29 7.47
C THR A 36 -8.49 34.86 7.15
N HIS A 37 -7.63 34.02 6.59
CA HIS A 37 -7.98 32.62 6.29
C HIS A 37 -8.34 31.83 7.57
N ARG A 38 -7.56 32.02 8.63
CA ARG A 38 -7.85 31.41 9.94
C ARG A 38 -9.21 31.85 10.48
N TRP A 39 -9.54 33.13 10.37
CA TRP A 39 -10.84 33.67 10.75
C TRP A 39 -11.96 33.04 9.91
N MET A 40 -11.79 32.93 8.59
CA MET A 40 -12.75 32.27 7.70
C MET A 40 -12.97 30.79 8.07
N LEU A 41 -11.93 30.06 8.42
CA LEU A 41 -12.03 28.67 8.87
C LEU A 41 -12.76 28.54 10.21
N ALA A 42 -12.74 29.57 11.06
CA ALA A 42 -13.41 29.58 12.36
C ALA A 42 -14.89 29.97 12.28
N GLN A 43 -15.39 30.45 11.13
CA GLN A 43 -16.78 30.84 10.96
C GLN A 43 -17.75 29.66 11.04
N GLY A 44 -18.94 29.89 11.60
CA GLY A 44 -19.95 28.84 11.75
C GLY A 44 -19.50 27.78 12.78
N ARG A 45 -19.58 28.11 14.05
CA ARG A 45 -19.21 27.20 15.16
C ARG A 45 -20.11 25.97 15.20
N PRO A 46 -19.55 24.77 15.39
CA PRO A 46 -20.34 23.57 15.65
C PRO A 46 -21.15 23.69 16.95
N GLN A 47 -22.28 23.00 17.01
CA GLN A 47 -23.08 22.86 18.22
C GLN A 47 -22.73 21.53 18.91
N GLY A 48 -21.47 21.40 19.37
CA GLY A 48 -20.96 20.21 20.02
C GLY A 48 -20.69 19.03 19.09
N LEU A 49 -20.67 17.83 19.66
CA LEU A 49 -20.38 16.56 19.02
C LEU A 49 -21.66 15.72 18.96
N ALA A 50 -22.08 15.30 17.78
CA ALA A 50 -23.40 14.72 17.52
C ALA A 50 -23.39 13.19 17.36
N ALA A 51 -22.26 12.60 16.94
CA ALA A 51 -22.14 11.17 16.74
C ALA A 51 -20.76 10.65 17.16
N ILE A 52 -20.60 9.33 17.24
CA ILE A 52 -19.33 8.64 17.50
C ILE A 52 -19.02 7.78 16.27
N PRO A 53 -18.33 8.30 15.24
CA PRO A 53 -17.90 7.47 14.12
C PRO A 53 -17.01 6.34 14.64
N ARG A 54 -17.34 5.10 14.29
CA ARG A 54 -16.60 3.93 14.72
C ARG A 54 -15.49 3.64 13.70
N ASP A 55 -14.21 3.84 14.07
CA ASP A 55 -13.09 3.34 13.25
C ASP A 55 -13.10 1.80 13.35
N LEU A 56 -13.34 1.14 12.23
CA LEU A 56 -13.45 -0.33 12.16
C LEU A 56 -12.08 -1.02 12.17
N ARG A 57 -10.99 -0.28 12.09
CA ARG A 57 -9.63 -0.82 12.21
C ARG A 57 -9.40 -1.36 13.62
N PRO A 58 -8.68 -2.48 13.76
CA PRO A 58 -8.41 -3.05 15.08
C PRO A 58 -7.56 -2.08 15.91
N ALA A 59 -7.87 -2.01 17.20
CA ALA A 59 -7.10 -1.28 18.20
C ALA A 59 -6.20 -2.25 19.00
N ASP A 60 -5.03 -1.77 19.41
CA ASP A 60 -4.12 -2.48 20.30
C ASP A 60 -4.08 -1.84 21.69
N PRO A 61 -4.79 -2.41 22.70
CA PRO A 61 -4.73 -1.90 24.05
C PRO A 61 -3.33 -1.98 24.69
N GLY A 62 -2.44 -2.86 24.17
CA GLY A 62 -1.06 -2.94 24.61
C GLY A 62 -0.28 -1.68 24.23
N ALA A 63 -0.38 -1.26 22.96
CA ALA A 63 0.17 0.01 22.48
C ALA A 63 -0.45 1.20 23.23
N GLY A 64 -1.76 1.16 23.52
CA GLY A 64 -2.43 2.18 24.34
C GLY A 64 -1.85 2.30 25.75
N ARG A 65 -1.57 1.20 26.43
CA ARG A 65 -0.91 1.19 27.76
C ARG A 65 0.52 1.73 27.70
N GLN A 66 1.26 1.47 26.61
CA GLN A 66 2.59 2.06 26.42
C GLN A 66 2.51 3.60 26.32
N ILE A 67 1.50 4.13 25.63
CA ILE A 67 1.28 5.58 25.55
C ILE A 67 0.96 6.14 26.93
N LEU A 68 0.13 5.48 27.74
CA LEU A 68 -0.17 5.89 29.12
C LEU A 68 1.08 5.92 30.00
N SER A 69 2.00 4.97 29.81
CA SER A 69 3.31 4.97 30.50
C SER A 69 4.28 6.00 29.94
N GLY A 70 3.87 6.79 28.93
CA GLY A 70 4.67 7.86 28.34
C GLY A 70 5.63 7.41 27.26
N ALA A 71 5.33 6.33 26.52
CA ALA A 71 6.14 5.87 25.41
C ALA A 71 5.28 5.70 24.13
N PHE A 72 5.65 6.43 23.08
CA PHE A 72 5.04 6.31 21.75
C PHE A 72 5.93 5.44 20.86
N ALA A 73 5.47 4.23 20.52
CA ALA A 73 6.15 3.34 19.57
C ALA A 73 5.39 3.42 18.22
N LEU A 74 5.94 4.15 17.26
CA LEU A 74 5.29 4.42 15.97
C LEU A 74 6.26 4.14 14.82
N GLY A 75 5.83 3.29 13.88
CA GLY A 75 6.63 2.99 12.71
C GLY A 75 7.99 2.37 13.02
N GLY A 76 8.12 1.65 14.16
CA GLY A 76 9.33 0.99 14.62
C GLY A 76 10.36 1.89 15.30
N GLU A 77 10.00 3.15 15.56
CA GLU A 77 10.78 4.10 16.34
C GLU A 77 10.02 4.44 17.62
N THR A 78 10.73 4.86 18.66
CA THR A 78 10.14 5.16 19.96
C THR A 78 10.53 6.56 20.43
N LEU A 79 9.52 7.30 20.92
CA LEU A 79 9.69 8.54 21.65
C LEU A 79 9.12 8.34 23.06
N ALA A 80 9.95 8.57 24.07
CA ALA A 80 9.58 8.39 25.48
C ALA A 80 9.63 9.72 26.25
N PRO A 81 8.60 10.57 26.16
CA PRO A 81 8.52 11.80 26.96
C PRO A 81 8.34 11.55 28.45
N GLY A 82 7.98 10.33 28.85
CA GLY A 82 7.63 9.94 30.23
C GLY A 82 6.15 10.02 30.51
N GLU A 83 5.73 9.48 31.66
CA GLU A 83 4.32 9.50 32.09
C GLU A 83 3.80 10.94 32.12
N ARG A 84 2.64 11.18 31.48
CA ARG A 84 2.06 12.52 31.25
C ARG A 84 3.02 13.54 30.61
N GLY A 85 4.11 13.06 29.99
CA GLY A 85 5.02 13.91 29.26
C GLY A 85 4.39 14.50 27.99
N ASP A 86 4.95 15.60 27.49
CA ASP A 86 4.48 16.27 26.29
C ASP A 86 5.32 15.81 25.07
N PRO A 87 4.75 15.03 24.14
CA PRO A 87 5.46 14.59 22.93
C PRO A 87 5.61 15.71 21.90
N TRP A 88 4.80 16.79 21.99
CA TRP A 88 4.73 17.86 21.01
C TRP A 88 5.92 18.83 21.07
N ASN A 89 6.52 18.98 22.26
CA ASN A 89 7.69 19.82 22.50
C ASN A 89 9.02 19.04 22.50
N ARG A 90 9.00 17.79 22.00
CA ARG A 90 10.19 16.94 21.86
C ARG A 90 10.57 16.81 20.40
N ALA A 91 11.89 16.69 20.14
CA ALA A 91 12.35 16.32 18.82
C ALA A 91 11.90 14.89 18.48
N SER A 92 11.20 14.72 17.38
CA SER A 92 10.81 13.40 16.89
C SER A 92 12.04 12.64 16.37
N PRO A 93 12.11 11.31 16.55
CA PRO A 93 13.21 10.48 16.05
C PRO A 93 13.45 10.65 14.55
N SER A 94 12.37 10.74 13.78
CA SER A 94 12.41 10.96 12.33
C SER A 94 11.23 11.78 11.83
N ARG A 95 11.30 12.26 10.57
CA ARG A 95 10.14 12.89 9.91
C ARG A 95 8.95 11.93 9.82
N ARG A 96 9.22 10.64 9.57
CA ARG A 96 8.17 9.62 9.49
C ARG A 96 7.46 9.44 10.83
N PHE A 97 8.22 9.31 11.91
CA PHE A 97 7.65 9.26 13.26
C PHE A 97 6.75 10.48 13.53
N ALA A 98 7.24 11.69 13.20
CA ALA A 98 6.47 12.90 13.35
C ALA A 98 5.16 12.88 12.54
N VAL A 99 5.18 12.38 11.31
CA VAL A 99 3.96 12.20 10.47
C VAL A 99 2.97 11.28 11.18
N LEU A 100 3.39 10.10 11.64
CA LEU A 100 2.53 9.14 12.33
C LEU A 100 1.98 9.70 13.65
N LEU A 101 2.81 10.40 14.42
CA LEU A 101 2.40 11.04 15.67
C LEU A 101 1.30 12.09 15.42
N HIS A 102 1.49 12.97 14.43
CA HIS A 102 0.55 14.05 14.10
C HIS A 102 -0.70 13.57 13.34
N ARG A 103 -0.74 12.34 12.83
CA ARG A 103 -1.93 11.72 12.22
C ARG A 103 -2.95 11.21 13.25
N PHE A 104 -2.57 11.08 14.52
CA PHE A 104 -3.42 10.59 15.61
C PHE A 104 -3.94 9.15 15.43
N GLY A 105 -3.29 8.32 14.61
CA GLY A 105 -3.68 6.91 14.43
C GLY A 105 -3.60 6.09 15.71
N TRP A 106 -2.70 6.45 16.61
CA TRP A 106 -2.52 5.85 17.95
C TRP A 106 -3.68 6.14 18.91
N MET A 107 -4.55 7.08 18.59
CA MET A 107 -5.68 7.46 19.46
C MET A 107 -6.65 6.30 19.70
N ARG A 108 -6.93 5.49 18.68
CA ARG A 108 -7.79 4.31 18.82
C ARG A 108 -7.22 3.29 19.81
N ASP A 109 -5.89 3.09 19.80
CA ASP A 109 -5.20 2.18 20.72
C ASP A 109 -5.29 2.70 22.16
N LEU A 110 -5.11 3.99 22.35
CA LEU A 110 -5.25 4.67 23.62
C LEU A 110 -6.68 4.58 24.16
N LEU A 111 -7.69 4.80 23.32
CA LEU A 111 -9.10 4.71 23.70
C LEU A 111 -9.54 3.27 24.05
N ALA A 112 -8.89 2.27 23.46
CA ALA A 112 -9.15 0.86 23.80
C ALA A 112 -8.73 0.47 25.23
N VAL A 113 -7.94 1.30 25.92
CA VAL A 113 -7.60 1.12 27.34
C VAL A 113 -8.75 1.53 28.25
N GLY A 114 -9.69 2.36 27.76
CA GLY A 114 -10.86 2.80 28.51
C GLY A 114 -10.77 4.24 29.02
N PRO A 115 -11.40 4.56 30.18
CA PRO A 115 -11.53 5.95 30.66
C PRO A 115 -10.23 6.69 30.90
N GLU A 116 -9.17 5.99 31.30
CA GLU A 116 -7.83 6.59 31.49
C GLU A 116 -7.24 7.01 30.14
N GLY A 117 -7.37 6.14 29.13
CA GLY A 117 -6.96 6.45 27.76
C GLY A 117 -7.72 7.63 27.18
N ALA A 118 -9.03 7.74 27.45
CA ALA A 118 -9.83 8.88 27.01
C ALA A 118 -9.38 10.20 27.67
N THR A 119 -9.07 10.16 28.96
CA THR A 119 -8.56 11.33 29.70
C THR A 119 -7.20 11.79 29.16
N GLU A 120 -6.29 10.85 28.92
CA GLU A 120 -4.99 11.15 28.34
C GLU A 120 -5.11 11.64 26.88
N GLY A 121 -6.02 11.05 26.10
CA GLY A 121 -6.34 11.47 24.74
C GLY A 121 -6.83 12.91 24.67
N LEU A 122 -7.67 13.34 25.61
CA LEU A 122 -8.10 14.74 25.76
C LEU A 122 -6.90 15.65 26.04
N ARG A 123 -6.09 15.32 27.05
CA ARG A 123 -4.91 16.09 27.43
C ARG A 123 -3.97 16.29 26.23
N LEU A 124 -3.59 15.21 25.56
CA LEU A 124 -2.70 15.23 24.41
C LEU A 124 -3.27 16.04 23.24
N THR A 125 -4.59 15.95 23.01
CA THR A 125 -5.26 16.73 21.96
C THR A 125 -5.26 18.24 22.27
N LEU A 126 -5.54 18.62 23.52
CA LEU A 126 -5.50 20.02 23.95
C LEU A 126 -4.09 20.61 23.91
N GLU A 127 -3.07 19.85 24.28
CA GLU A 127 -1.66 20.25 24.15
C GLU A 127 -1.25 20.42 22.68
N TRP A 128 -1.68 19.47 21.81
CA TRP A 128 -1.48 19.63 20.38
C TRP A 128 -2.13 20.90 19.85
N SER A 129 -3.36 21.21 20.25
CA SER A 129 -4.08 22.42 19.83
C SER A 129 -3.37 23.71 20.26
N ARG A 130 -2.74 23.72 21.45
CA ARG A 130 -1.93 24.88 21.90
C ARG A 130 -0.68 25.07 21.05
N SER A 131 0.02 23.96 20.70
CA SER A 131 1.31 24.00 19.98
C SER A 131 1.14 24.13 18.46
N PHE A 132 0.16 23.42 17.89
CA PHE A 132 -0.04 23.23 16.43
C PHE A 132 -1.44 23.62 15.94
N GLY A 133 -2.30 24.16 16.77
CA GLY A 133 -3.66 24.62 16.41
C GLY A 133 -3.67 25.81 15.43
N ARG A 134 -2.51 26.46 15.21
CA ARG A 134 -2.29 27.43 14.12
C ARG A 134 -1.71 26.72 12.91
N TRP A 135 -1.99 27.23 11.72
CA TRP A 135 -1.48 26.66 10.50
C TRP A 135 0.06 26.54 10.53
N ASN A 136 0.54 25.37 10.14
CA ASN A 136 1.95 25.00 10.09
C ASN A 136 2.15 24.13 8.87
N ALA A 137 3.18 24.39 8.06
CA ALA A 137 3.41 23.72 6.78
C ALA A 137 3.60 22.20 6.89
N PHE A 138 4.06 21.70 8.04
CA PHE A 138 4.19 20.28 8.30
C PHE A 138 2.91 19.69 8.90
N ALA A 139 2.49 20.16 10.09
CA ALA A 139 1.37 19.56 10.81
C ALA A 139 0.01 19.74 10.09
N TRP A 140 -0.11 20.72 9.20
CA TRP A 140 -1.32 20.98 8.40
C TRP A 140 -1.15 20.58 6.92
N SER A 141 -0.08 19.85 6.57
CA SER A 141 0.05 19.26 5.23
C SER A 141 -1.05 18.22 4.98
N SER A 142 -1.42 18.03 3.72
CA SER A 142 -2.44 17.05 3.33
C SER A 142 -2.10 15.62 3.79
N GLU A 143 -0.82 15.27 3.75
CA GLU A 143 -0.28 13.97 4.20
C GLU A 143 -0.62 13.66 5.68
N VAL A 144 -0.65 14.70 6.52
CA VAL A 144 -0.93 14.58 7.96
C VAL A 144 -2.41 14.87 8.25
N LEU A 145 -2.93 15.95 7.68
CA LEU A 145 -4.24 16.52 8.00
C LEU A 145 -5.39 15.53 7.72
N GLU A 146 -5.34 14.83 6.60
CA GLU A 146 -6.38 13.87 6.19
C GLU A 146 -6.61 12.81 7.26
N ARG A 147 -5.54 12.11 7.66
CA ARG A 147 -5.66 11.06 8.68
C ARG A 147 -5.97 11.61 10.06
N ARG A 148 -5.44 12.79 10.42
CA ARG A 148 -5.76 13.41 11.71
C ARG A 148 -7.23 13.82 11.80
N VAL A 149 -7.80 14.39 10.75
CA VAL A 149 -9.23 14.75 10.72
C VAL A 149 -10.10 13.52 10.92
N PHE A 150 -9.79 12.43 10.22
CA PHE A 150 -10.50 11.16 10.37
C PHE A 150 -10.39 10.61 11.80
N ASN A 151 -9.17 10.42 12.28
CA ASN A 151 -8.90 9.82 13.59
C ASN A 151 -9.45 10.68 14.75
N LEU A 152 -9.31 12.00 14.65
CA LEU A 152 -9.89 12.90 15.65
C LEU A 152 -11.42 12.89 15.61
N ALA A 153 -12.05 12.80 14.44
CA ALA A 153 -13.50 12.70 14.33
C ALA A 153 -14.02 11.43 15.04
N CYS A 154 -13.33 10.29 14.87
CA CYS A 154 -13.68 9.03 15.53
C CYS A 154 -13.48 9.10 17.06
N ALA A 155 -12.48 9.84 17.54
CA ALA A 155 -12.14 9.93 18.96
C ALA A 155 -12.88 11.04 19.72
N ALA A 156 -13.28 12.13 19.04
CA ALA A 156 -13.64 13.40 19.65
C ALA A 156 -14.68 13.27 20.77
N ARG A 157 -15.78 12.56 20.55
CA ARG A 157 -16.84 12.43 21.55
C ARG A 157 -16.40 11.60 22.75
N THR A 158 -15.61 10.58 22.54
CA THR A 158 -15.10 9.70 23.60
C THR A 158 -14.10 10.45 24.50
N ILE A 159 -13.14 11.17 23.93
CA ILE A 159 -12.18 11.97 24.72
C ILE A 159 -12.87 13.13 25.45
N CYS A 160 -13.97 13.68 24.91
CA CYS A 160 -14.73 14.75 25.53
C CYS A 160 -15.77 14.29 26.55
N ALA A 161 -15.90 12.98 26.82
CA ALA A 161 -16.92 12.48 27.74
C ALA A 161 -16.80 13.04 29.18
N ARG A 162 -15.59 13.46 29.59
CA ARG A 162 -15.30 14.08 30.89
C ARG A 162 -14.70 15.47 30.76
N ALA A 163 -14.72 16.05 29.57
CA ALA A 163 -14.23 17.39 29.32
C ALA A 163 -15.22 18.46 29.82
N SER A 164 -14.73 19.64 30.16
CA SER A 164 -15.58 20.82 30.35
C SER A 164 -16.23 21.23 29.03
N ASP A 165 -17.34 21.97 29.09
CA ASP A 165 -18.02 22.50 27.90
C ASP A 165 -17.08 23.35 27.04
N ALA A 166 -16.16 24.10 27.66
CA ALA A 166 -15.18 24.92 26.97
C ALA A 166 -14.15 24.07 26.19
N GLU A 167 -13.65 22.99 26.79
CA GLU A 167 -12.73 22.04 26.14
C GLU A 167 -13.42 21.29 24.99
N ALA A 168 -14.63 20.79 25.21
CA ALA A 168 -15.42 20.13 24.19
C ALA A 168 -15.72 21.07 23.01
N ALA A 169 -16.06 22.32 23.27
CA ALA A 169 -16.28 23.34 22.26
C ALA A 169 -15.00 23.66 21.47
N LEU A 170 -13.85 23.69 22.15
CA LEU A 170 -12.54 23.90 21.49
C LEU A 170 -12.20 22.73 20.55
N ILE A 171 -12.35 21.47 21.01
CA ILE A 171 -12.12 20.28 20.20
C ILE A 171 -13.04 20.26 18.96
N ALA A 172 -14.33 20.53 19.15
CA ALA A 172 -15.29 20.60 18.04
C ALA A 172 -14.93 21.69 17.01
N LEU A 173 -14.51 22.86 17.50
CA LEU A 173 -14.09 23.97 16.62
C LEU A 173 -12.81 23.62 15.85
N ASP A 174 -11.83 23.03 16.52
CA ASP A 174 -10.56 22.64 15.89
C ASP A 174 -10.77 21.56 14.83
N LEU A 175 -11.61 20.55 15.12
CA LEU A 175 -12.01 19.54 14.13
C LEU A 175 -12.69 20.18 12.92
N ALA A 176 -13.64 21.10 13.15
CA ALA A 176 -14.34 21.82 12.08
C ALA A 176 -13.39 22.64 11.20
N ARG A 177 -12.42 23.34 11.81
CA ARG A 177 -11.42 24.14 11.08
C ARG A 177 -10.53 23.27 10.20
N GLN A 178 -10.05 22.14 10.75
CA GLN A 178 -9.23 21.18 10.03
C GLN A 178 -9.98 20.53 8.87
N ALA A 179 -11.23 20.10 9.09
CA ALA A 179 -12.06 19.52 8.04
C ALA A 179 -12.41 20.54 6.92
N ARG A 180 -12.62 21.82 7.27
CA ARG A 180 -12.83 22.89 6.28
C ARG A 180 -11.60 23.12 5.41
N LEU A 181 -10.40 23.14 6.02
CA LEU A 181 -9.16 23.25 5.27
C LEU A 181 -8.98 22.03 4.35
N LEU A 182 -9.22 20.82 4.84
CA LEU A 182 -9.11 19.60 4.05
C LEU A 182 -9.98 19.66 2.78
N LEU A 183 -11.19 20.23 2.87
CA LEU A 183 -12.07 20.47 1.71
C LEU A 183 -11.61 21.62 0.79
N GLN A 184 -10.65 22.43 1.17
CA GLN A 184 -10.10 23.50 0.33
C GLN A 184 -8.83 23.04 -0.43
N LEU A 185 -8.22 21.93 0.00
CA LEU A 185 -7.03 21.40 -0.67
C LEU A 185 -7.39 20.90 -2.07
N ASP A 186 -6.57 21.28 -3.05
CA ASP A 186 -6.63 20.81 -4.43
C ASP A 186 -5.26 20.24 -4.81
N GLU A 187 -5.06 18.98 -4.51
CA GLU A 187 -3.80 18.26 -4.76
C GLU A 187 -3.93 17.17 -5.85
N GLY A 188 -5.01 17.26 -6.62
CA GLY A 188 -5.32 16.31 -7.68
C GLY A 188 -6.05 15.05 -7.16
N PRO A 189 -6.31 14.09 -8.07
CA PRO A 189 -7.23 12.98 -7.79
C PRO A 189 -6.69 11.95 -6.79
N ALA A 190 -5.38 11.78 -6.71
CA ALA A 190 -4.80 10.84 -5.76
C ALA A 190 -5.15 11.27 -4.33
N ARG A 191 -5.74 10.35 -3.57
CA ARG A 191 -6.24 10.54 -2.20
C ARG A 191 -7.38 11.56 -2.05
N GLU A 192 -8.08 11.88 -3.14
CA GLU A 192 -9.22 12.79 -3.10
C GLU A 192 -10.44 12.16 -2.42
N ALA A 193 -10.68 10.88 -2.65
CA ALA A 193 -11.78 10.15 -2.01
C ALA A 193 -11.55 10.03 -0.50
N GLU A 194 -10.33 9.74 -0.06
CA GLU A 194 -9.97 9.64 1.36
C GLU A 194 -10.10 10.99 2.07
N ARG A 195 -9.64 12.09 1.43
CA ARG A 195 -9.83 13.45 1.96
C ARG A 195 -11.30 13.81 2.12
N ALA A 196 -12.11 13.48 1.10
CA ALA A 196 -13.54 13.75 1.12
C ALA A 196 -14.27 12.91 2.17
N ALA A 197 -13.91 11.64 2.30
CA ALA A 197 -14.44 10.73 3.33
C ALA A 197 -14.10 11.23 4.74
N ALA A 198 -12.84 11.59 5.01
CA ALA A 198 -12.43 12.12 6.31
C ALA A 198 -13.18 13.40 6.68
N ALA A 199 -13.39 14.31 5.71
CA ALA A 199 -14.16 15.54 5.94
C ALA A 199 -15.66 15.25 6.16
N ALA A 200 -16.23 14.26 5.47
CA ALA A 200 -17.62 13.84 5.65
C ALA A 200 -17.84 13.19 7.03
N VAL A 201 -16.93 12.30 7.46
CA VAL A 201 -16.93 11.68 8.80
C VAL A 201 -16.86 12.78 9.89
N ALA A 202 -15.95 13.75 9.73
CA ALA A 202 -15.86 14.88 10.66
C ALA A 202 -17.15 15.73 10.66
N GLY A 203 -17.75 15.96 9.49
CA GLY A 203 -19.04 16.65 9.38
C GLY A 203 -20.17 15.93 10.09
N ALA A 204 -20.23 14.59 9.97
CA ALA A 204 -21.22 13.75 10.66
C ALA A 204 -20.98 13.71 12.18
N ALA A 205 -19.73 13.71 12.64
CA ALA A 205 -19.38 13.78 14.06
C ALA A 205 -19.79 15.10 14.74
N LEU A 206 -19.85 16.18 13.97
CA LEU A 206 -20.14 17.54 14.48
C LEU A 206 -21.63 17.85 14.47
N GLY A 207 -22.09 18.58 15.48
CA GLY A 207 -23.47 19.01 15.63
C GLY A 207 -23.79 20.36 14.94
N GLY A 208 -25.09 20.58 14.69
CA GLY A 208 -25.68 21.80 14.16
C GLY A 208 -25.35 22.07 12.69
N LYS A 209 -25.81 23.22 12.19
CA LYS A 209 -25.65 23.60 10.77
C LYS A 209 -24.21 23.56 10.24
N ALA A 210 -23.22 23.71 11.15
CA ALA A 210 -21.80 23.65 10.76
C ALA A 210 -21.39 22.22 10.36
N GLY A 211 -21.80 21.22 11.17
CA GLY A 211 -21.58 19.82 10.85
C GLY A 211 -22.32 19.39 9.58
N GLU A 212 -23.61 19.76 9.47
CA GLU A 212 -24.43 19.44 8.29
C GLU A 212 -23.82 19.98 6.98
N ARG A 213 -23.32 21.23 6.99
CA ARG A 213 -22.66 21.82 5.81
C ARG A 213 -21.34 21.11 5.45
N LEU A 214 -20.57 20.71 6.46
CA LEU A 214 -19.34 19.95 6.25
C LEU A 214 -19.64 18.58 5.66
N LEU A 215 -20.62 17.87 6.22
CA LEU A 215 -21.09 16.56 5.73
C LEU A 215 -21.55 16.67 4.28
N ALA A 216 -22.45 17.62 3.98
CA ALA A 216 -22.96 17.82 2.63
C ALA A 216 -21.85 18.11 1.61
N ARG A 217 -20.86 18.93 1.95
CA ARG A 217 -19.72 19.24 1.09
C ARG A 217 -18.79 18.03 0.93
N GLY A 218 -18.52 17.31 2.01
CA GLY A 218 -17.73 16.08 1.99
C GLY A 218 -18.35 15.03 1.08
N LEU A 219 -19.66 14.76 1.23
CA LEU A 219 -20.40 13.81 0.39
C LEU A 219 -20.43 14.24 -1.09
N ALA A 220 -20.64 15.54 -1.36
CA ALA A 220 -20.63 16.06 -2.73
C ALA A 220 -19.27 15.92 -3.42
N ARG A 221 -18.18 16.06 -2.66
CA ARG A 221 -16.82 15.89 -3.13
C ARG A 221 -16.48 14.41 -3.32
N LEU A 222 -16.89 13.57 -2.37
CA LEU A 222 -16.73 12.11 -2.41
C LEU A 222 -17.43 11.50 -3.63
N ARG A 223 -18.67 11.91 -3.92
CA ARG A 223 -19.42 11.48 -5.13
C ARG A 223 -18.62 11.69 -6.43
N ARG A 224 -17.85 12.76 -6.52
CA ARG A 224 -17.01 13.05 -7.70
C ARG A 224 -15.72 12.24 -7.72
N ALA A 225 -15.17 11.93 -6.53
CA ALA A 225 -13.90 11.23 -6.40
C ALA A 225 -14.04 9.71 -6.54
N LEU A 226 -15.12 9.11 -6.03
CA LEU A 226 -15.30 7.65 -6.02
C LEU A 226 -15.21 7.00 -7.41
N PRO A 227 -15.83 7.51 -8.48
CA PRO A 227 -15.77 6.87 -9.80
C PRO A 227 -14.37 6.81 -10.42
N VAL A 228 -13.45 7.69 -9.99
CA VAL A 228 -12.06 7.71 -10.47
C VAL A 228 -11.08 7.08 -9.49
N THR A 229 -11.52 6.74 -8.27
CA THR A 229 -10.68 6.14 -7.22
C THR A 229 -10.96 4.64 -7.06
N ALA A 230 -12.24 4.25 -6.95
CA ALA A 230 -12.65 2.85 -6.88
C ALA A 230 -12.90 2.33 -8.29
N THR A 231 -12.14 1.33 -8.73
CA THR A 231 -12.28 0.75 -10.07
C THR A 231 -13.58 -0.04 -10.23
N PRO A 232 -14.10 -0.19 -11.44
CA PRO A 232 -15.36 -0.93 -11.66
C PRO A 232 -15.33 -2.38 -11.15
N ASP A 233 -14.16 -3.02 -11.22
CA ASP A 233 -13.91 -4.38 -10.71
C ASP A 233 -13.57 -4.44 -9.22
N GLY A 234 -13.59 -3.29 -8.51
CA GLY A 234 -13.44 -3.21 -7.08
C GLY A 234 -12.00 -3.16 -6.59
N GLY A 235 -11.14 -2.38 -7.22
CA GLY A 235 -9.82 -2.06 -6.71
C GLY A 235 -9.65 -0.56 -6.45
N HIS A 236 -8.46 -0.16 -6.07
CA HIS A 236 -8.06 1.24 -5.96
C HIS A 236 -7.31 1.69 -7.22
N ALA A 237 -7.49 2.93 -7.66
CA ALA A 237 -6.86 3.46 -8.87
C ALA A 237 -5.32 3.48 -8.81
N SER A 238 -4.71 3.46 -7.63
CA SER A 238 -3.27 3.27 -7.46
C SER A 238 -2.82 1.83 -7.69
N ARG A 239 -3.73 0.87 -7.86
CA ARG A 239 -3.52 -0.58 -7.88
C ARG A 239 -2.94 -1.17 -6.59
N SER A 240 -2.83 -0.38 -5.51
CA SER A 240 -2.40 -0.87 -4.20
C SER A 240 -3.54 -1.63 -3.50
N PRO A 241 -3.36 -2.92 -3.17
CA PRO A 241 -4.33 -3.66 -2.35
C PRO A 241 -4.55 -2.98 -1.00
N GLN A 242 -3.49 -2.51 -0.34
CA GLN A 242 -3.57 -1.80 0.94
C GLN A 242 -4.39 -0.51 0.83
N ALA A 243 -4.22 0.27 -0.26
CA ALA A 243 -5.00 1.50 -0.44
C ALA A 243 -6.50 1.20 -0.62
N ALA A 244 -6.84 0.09 -1.29
CA ALA A 244 -8.23 -0.36 -1.40
C ALA A 244 -8.83 -0.72 -0.03
N LEU A 245 -8.07 -1.42 0.80
CA LEU A 245 -8.47 -1.78 2.17
C LEU A 245 -8.64 -0.55 3.08
N GLU A 246 -7.71 0.41 3.00
CA GLU A 246 -7.80 1.66 3.78
C GLU A 246 -9.02 2.48 3.39
N LEU A 247 -9.30 2.60 2.09
CA LEU A 247 -10.49 3.29 1.60
C LEU A 247 -11.78 2.55 2.00
N PHE A 248 -11.78 1.22 1.98
CA PHE A 248 -12.90 0.41 2.48
C PHE A 248 -13.25 0.77 3.91
N PHE A 249 -12.28 0.79 4.82
CA PHE A 249 -12.52 1.18 6.21
C PHE A 249 -13.05 2.61 6.34
N ASP A 250 -12.49 3.56 5.59
CA ASP A 250 -12.92 4.96 5.67
C ASP A 250 -14.38 5.13 5.22
N LEU A 251 -14.79 4.41 4.15
CA LEU A 251 -16.15 4.46 3.62
C LEU A 251 -17.15 3.73 4.52
N SER A 252 -16.77 2.57 5.08
CA SER A 252 -17.62 1.83 6.04
C SER A 252 -17.81 2.61 7.34
N THR A 253 -16.77 3.30 7.83
CA THR A 253 -16.91 4.23 8.98
C THR A 253 -17.85 5.39 8.65
N LEU A 254 -17.82 5.89 7.40
CA LEU A 254 -18.75 6.95 6.96
C LEU A 254 -20.19 6.43 6.92
N ASP A 255 -20.42 5.23 6.41
CA ASP A 255 -21.75 4.58 6.37
C ASP A 255 -22.30 4.37 7.78
N ASP A 256 -21.50 3.83 8.70
CA ASP A 256 -21.85 3.65 10.11
C ASP A 256 -22.29 4.97 10.76
N VAL A 257 -21.53 6.05 10.59
CA VAL A 257 -21.88 7.34 11.21
C VAL A 257 -23.08 8.02 10.55
N LEU A 258 -23.32 7.82 9.26
CA LEU A 258 -24.55 8.30 8.60
C LEU A 258 -25.77 7.59 9.18
N SER A 259 -25.68 6.28 9.39
CA SER A 259 -26.73 5.47 10.05
C SER A 259 -27.01 5.98 11.48
N GLN A 260 -25.96 6.26 12.29
CA GLN A 260 -26.12 6.84 13.63
C GLN A 260 -26.84 8.20 13.62
N ARG A 261 -26.71 8.96 12.51
CA ARG A 261 -27.36 10.26 12.32
C ARG A 261 -28.76 10.17 11.72
N GLY A 262 -29.25 8.97 11.40
CA GLY A 262 -30.50 8.75 10.69
C GLY A 262 -30.48 9.31 9.26
N VAL A 263 -29.30 9.41 8.65
CA VAL A 263 -29.11 9.87 7.27
C VAL A 263 -28.87 8.66 6.37
N SER A 264 -29.70 8.52 5.33
CA SER A 264 -29.50 7.43 4.36
C SER A 264 -28.19 7.60 3.60
N SER A 265 -27.41 6.53 3.53
CA SER A 265 -26.16 6.52 2.76
C SER A 265 -26.44 6.67 1.26
N PRO A 266 -25.66 7.52 0.55
CA PRO A 266 -25.76 7.64 -0.90
C PRO A 266 -25.47 6.30 -1.59
N GLU A 267 -26.20 6.02 -2.69
CA GLU A 267 -26.05 4.75 -3.42
C GLU A 267 -24.64 4.54 -4.01
N ASP A 268 -23.97 5.62 -4.42
CA ASP A 268 -22.58 5.57 -4.91
C ASP A 268 -21.58 5.21 -3.79
N LEU A 269 -21.83 5.60 -2.55
CA LEU A 269 -21.07 5.17 -1.37
C LEU A 269 -21.24 3.67 -1.14
N LEU A 270 -22.48 3.18 -1.07
CA LEU A 270 -22.77 1.75 -0.83
C LEU A 270 -22.19 0.87 -1.95
N ARG A 271 -22.32 1.27 -3.22
CA ARG A 271 -21.69 0.56 -4.34
C ARG A 271 -20.16 0.54 -4.25
N ALA A 272 -19.53 1.62 -3.76
CA ALA A 272 -18.08 1.64 -3.59
C ALA A 272 -17.65 0.70 -2.45
N ILE A 273 -18.37 0.66 -1.34
CA ILE A 273 -18.14 -0.28 -0.23
C ILE A 273 -18.23 -1.73 -0.72
N ASP A 274 -19.31 -2.09 -1.43
CA ASP A 274 -19.51 -3.44 -1.99
C ASP A 274 -18.36 -3.86 -2.92
N ARG A 275 -17.95 -2.97 -3.83
CA ARG A 275 -16.83 -3.25 -4.75
C ARG A 275 -15.50 -3.44 -4.01
N LEU A 276 -15.22 -2.61 -3.01
CA LEU A 276 -14.00 -2.69 -2.21
C LEU A 276 -14.01 -3.90 -1.27
N SER A 277 -15.15 -4.30 -0.71
CA SER A 277 -15.34 -5.55 0.02
C SER A 277 -14.94 -6.75 -0.84
N GLY A 278 -15.37 -6.78 -2.11
CA GLY A 278 -14.91 -7.76 -3.09
C GLY A 278 -13.37 -7.74 -3.31
N ALA A 279 -12.74 -6.57 -3.24
CA ALA A 279 -11.27 -6.49 -3.29
C ALA A 279 -10.63 -7.04 -2.01
N VAL A 280 -11.22 -6.79 -0.84
CA VAL A 280 -10.73 -7.36 0.43
C VAL A 280 -10.72 -8.88 0.34
N ARG A 281 -11.80 -9.52 -0.15
CA ARG A 281 -11.83 -10.97 -0.37
C ARG A 281 -10.77 -11.44 -1.34
N PHE A 282 -10.63 -10.78 -2.48
CA PHE A 282 -9.68 -11.16 -3.53
C PHE A 282 -8.23 -11.10 -3.05
N PHE A 283 -7.84 -10.03 -2.34
CA PHE A 283 -6.46 -9.82 -1.89
C PHE A 283 -6.13 -10.49 -0.54
N THR A 284 -7.09 -11.09 0.14
CA THR A 284 -6.83 -11.90 1.33
C THR A 284 -6.22 -13.23 0.90
N LEU A 285 -5.01 -13.51 1.39
CA LEU A 285 -4.26 -14.71 1.09
C LEU A 285 -4.62 -15.87 2.03
N ALA A 286 -4.18 -17.07 1.68
CA ALA A 286 -4.44 -18.29 2.46
C ALA A 286 -3.89 -18.23 3.90
N ASP A 287 -2.90 -17.37 4.16
CA ASP A 287 -2.37 -17.11 5.50
C ASP A 287 -3.21 -16.10 6.32
N GLY A 288 -4.33 -15.63 5.79
CA GLY A 288 -5.19 -14.63 6.41
C GLY A 288 -4.62 -13.20 6.39
N ARG A 289 -3.55 -12.96 5.65
CA ARG A 289 -2.93 -11.64 5.45
C ARG A 289 -3.21 -11.11 4.06
N PHE A 290 -2.73 -9.93 3.75
CA PHE A 290 -3.01 -9.24 2.49
C PHE A 290 -1.86 -9.36 1.50
N ALA A 291 -2.16 -9.37 0.20
CA ALA A 291 -1.17 -9.35 -0.88
C ALA A 291 -0.41 -8.01 -0.87
N ALA A 292 0.93 -8.08 -0.99
CA ALA A 292 1.82 -6.94 -0.80
C ALA A 292 2.37 -6.41 -2.13
N PHE A 293 1.54 -5.71 -2.91
CA PHE A 293 1.88 -5.16 -4.21
C PHE A 293 1.65 -3.64 -4.29
N GLN A 294 2.31 -2.97 -5.23
CA GLN A 294 2.04 -1.60 -5.68
C GLN A 294 1.88 -0.60 -4.53
N GLY A 295 2.87 -0.55 -3.63
CA GLY A 295 2.85 0.34 -2.47
C GLY A 295 2.04 -0.17 -1.29
N GLY A 296 1.80 -1.48 -1.24
CA GLY A 296 1.28 -2.20 -0.08
C GLY A 296 2.34 -3.08 0.56
N GLU A 297 2.26 -3.25 1.86
CA GLU A 297 3.09 -4.16 2.64
C GLU A 297 2.27 -5.33 3.22
N GLU A 298 2.94 -6.30 3.82
CA GLU A 298 2.29 -7.39 4.52
C GLU A 298 1.57 -6.87 5.77
N LEU A 299 0.24 -6.89 5.75
CA LEU A 299 -0.61 -6.45 6.85
C LEU A 299 -0.86 -7.59 7.85
N GLU A 300 -1.12 -7.22 9.12
CA GLU A 300 -1.46 -8.17 10.16
C GLU A 300 -2.81 -8.85 9.92
N ARG A 301 -2.91 -10.12 10.34
CA ARG A 301 -4.15 -10.91 10.23
C ARG A 301 -5.36 -10.21 10.86
N ALA A 302 -5.17 -9.63 12.04
CA ALA A 302 -6.24 -8.92 12.76
C ALA A 302 -6.80 -7.75 11.94
N TYR A 303 -5.95 -7.06 11.19
CA TYR A 303 -6.35 -5.94 10.34
C TYR A 303 -7.21 -6.40 9.16
N VAL A 304 -6.82 -7.50 8.53
CA VAL A 304 -7.58 -8.11 7.41
C VAL A 304 -8.88 -8.74 7.94
N ALA A 305 -8.82 -9.42 9.09
CA ALA A 305 -9.99 -10.04 9.72
C ALA A 305 -11.05 -8.99 10.11
N ALA A 306 -10.64 -7.82 10.60
CA ALA A 306 -11.57 -6.73 10.90
C ALA A 306 -12.33 -6.25 9.65
N ALA A 307 -11.63 -6.13 8.51
CA ALA A 307 -12.30 -5.76 7.26
C ALA A 307 -13.23 -6.88 6.75
N ARG A 308 -12.84 -8.15 6.92
CA ARG A 308 -13.66 -9.32 6.55
C ARG A 308 -14.91 -9.45 7.42
N ALA A 309 -14.86 -9.00 8.66
CA ALA A 309 -16.02 -9.02 9.58
C ALA A 309 -17.12 -8.02 9.18
N GLU A 310 -16.80 -7.01 8.40
CA GLU A 310 -17.76 -6.03 7.84
C GLU A 310 -18.35 -6.48 6.49
N ASP A 311 -18.01 -7.68 6.03
CA ASP A 311 -18.44 -8.24 4.74
C ASP A 311 -19.54 -9.28 4.96
N ASP A 312 -20.79 -8.89 4.71
CA ASP A 312 -21.99 -9.75 4.90
C ASP A 312 -22.12 -10.86 3.83
N VAL A 313 -21.17 -10.94 2.90
CA VAL A 313 -21.22 -11.94 1.81
C VAL A 313 -20.56 -13.23 2.28
N GLU A 314 -21.36 -14.30 2.43
CA GLU A 314 -20.87 -15.66 2.65
C GLU A 314 -19.82 -16.07 1.62
N ASP A 315 -18.92 -16.97 2.03
CA ASP A 315 -17.75 -17.44 1.26
C ASP A 315 -18.08 -17.82 -0.19
N ARG A 316 -18.05 -16.83 -1.07
CA ARG A 316 -17.99 -17.07 -2.50
C ARG A 316 -16.54 -17.25 -2.91
N THR A 317 -16.29 -18.20 -3.81
CA THR A 317 -14.98 -18.35 -4.44
C THR A 317 -14.50 -16.99 -4.94
N PRO A 318 -13.32 -16.52 -4.51
CA PRO A 318 -12.80 -15.24 -4.96
C PRO A 318 -12.69 -15.19 -6.49
N PRO A 319 -12.92 -14.03 -7.12
CA PRO A 319 -12.73 -13.89 -8.56
C PRO A 319 -11.27 -14.21 -8.92
N GLN A 320 -11.06 -14.73 -10.12
CA GLN A 320 -9.74 -15.13 -10.60
C GLN A 320 -8.85 -13.93 -10.99
N ALA A 321 -9.46 -12.78 -11.28
CA ALA A 321 -8.76 -11.56 -11.65
C ALA A 321 -9.45 -10.33 -11.06
N ARG A 322 -8.66 -9.34 -10.60
CA ARG A 322 -9.15 -8.06 -10.08
C ARG A 322 -8.07 -6.99 -10.11
N ASN A 323 -8.43 -5.77 -10.48
CA ASN A 323 -7.55 -4.59 -10.48
C ASN A 323 -6.20 -4.83 -11.17
N GLY A 324 -6.20 -5.64 -12.24
CA GLY A 324 -4.99 -6.00 -12.97
C GLY A 324 -4.10 -7.03 -12.28
N PHE A 325 -4.60 -7.75 -11.28
CA PHE A 325 -3.94 -8.92 -10.69
C PHE A 325 -4.64 -10.20 -11.10
N GLN A 326 -3.87 -11.28 -11.12
CA GLN A 326 -4.35 -12.65 -11.34
C GLN A 326 -4.11 -13.48 -10.09
N ARG A 327 -5.11 -14.32 -9.73
CA ARG A 327 -5.04 -15.27 -8.63
C ARG A 327 -5.20 -16.69 -9.18
N LEU A 328 -4.26 -17.57 -8.90
CA LEU A 328 -4.31 -18.98 -9.24
C LEU A 328 -4.23 -19.79 -7.96
N GLU A 329 -5.07 -20.81 -7.85
CA GLU A 329 -5.16 -21.67 -6.68
C GLU A 329 -5.22 -23.13 -7.11
N ALA A 330 -4.44 -23.96 -6.44
CA ALA A 330 -4.47 -25.41 -6.52
C ALA A 330 -4.53 -25.97 -5.09
N ARG A 331 -4.26 -27.26 -4.89
CA ARG A 331 -4.39 -27.93 -3.58
C ARG A 331 -3.71 -27.17 -2.43
N SER A 332 -2.38 -27.02 -2.50
CA SER A 332 -1.62 -26.26 -1.50
C SER A 332 -1.05 -24.96 -2.04
N LEU A 333 -1.02 -24.77 -3.35
CA LEU A 333 -0.43 -23.62 -4.01
C LEU A 333 -1.43 -22.49 -4.19
N GLN A 334 -1.04 -21.29 -3.79
CA GLN A 334 -1.73 -20.05 -4.12
C GLN A 334 -0.73 -19.05 -4.72
N ILE A 335 -1.01 -18.56 -5.91
CA ILE A 335 -0.15 -17.64 -6.64
C ILE A 335 -0.91 -16.35 -6.93
N PHE A 336 -0.30 -15.21 -6.61
CA PHE A 336 -0.71 -13.90 -7.08
C PHE A 336 0.29 -13.38 -8.09
N ALA A 337 -0.20 -12.78 -9.18
CA ALA A 337 0.63 -12.19 -10.22
C ALA A 337 0.17 -10.77 -10.54
N ASP A 338 1.12 -9.83 -10.63
CA ASP A 338 0.89 -8.47 -11.13
C ASP A 338 0.82 -8.51 -12.67
N ALA A 339 -0.38 -8.39 -13.21
CA ALA A 339 -0.72 -8.65 -14.60
C ALA A 339 -1.17 -7.40 -15.37
N ALA A 340 -0.81 -6.20 -14.87
CA ALA A 340 -1.14 -4.93 -15.53
C ALA A 340 -0.03 -3.88 -15.34
N PRO A 341 -0.03 -2.81 -16.15
CA PRO A 341 0.90 -1.70 -15.94
C PRO A 341 0.71 -1.05 -14.57
N PRO A 342 1.76 -0.48 -13.95
CA PRO A 342 1.60 0.33 -12.75
C PRO A 342 0.68 1.52 -13.00
N ALA A 343 0.02 2.00 -11.96
CA ALA A 343 -0.90 3.12 -12.06
C ALA A 343 -0.23 4.37 -12.66
N PRO A 344 -0.87 5.08 -13.59
CA PRO A 344 -0.27 6.22 -14.27
C PRO A 344 -0.46 7.54 -13.52
N GLY A 345 0.33 8.55 -13.88
CA GLY A 345 0.15 9.94 -13.48
C GLY A 345 0.15 10.17 -11.96
N PRO A 346 -0.83 10.87 -11.39
CA PRO A 346 -0.90 11.15 -9.95
C PRO A 346 -0.98 9.89 -9.08
N TRP A 347 -1.57 8.83 -9.58
CA TRP A 347 -1.73 7.56 -8.88
C TRP A 347 -0.41 6.78 -8.74
N SER A 348 0.60 7.12 -9.55
CA SER A 348 1.91 6.44 -9.54
C SER A 348 2.84 6.86 -8.40
N VAL A 349 2.41 7.76 -7.51
CA VAL A 349 3.24 8.20 -6.37
C VAL A 349 3.60 7.05 -5.42
N THR A 350 2.78 6.02 -5.37
CA THR A 350 3.00 4.81 -4.59
C THR A 350 3.29 3.57 -5.44
N ALA A 351 3.21 3.68 -6.77
CA ALA A 351 3.42 2.55 -7.66
C ALA A 351 4.85 2.01 -7.60
N CYS A 352 5.01 0.70 -7.81
CA CYS A 352 6.28 0.01 -7.92
C CYS A 352 6.50 -0.47 -9.37
N ALA A 353 7.75 -0.45 -9.83
CA ALA A 353 8.14 -1.00 -11.13
C ALA A 353 8.34 -2.52 -10.99
N GLN A 354 7.26 -3.27 -10.93
CA GLN A 354 7.25 -4.72 -10.65
C GLN A 354 6.45 -5.53 -11.69
N PRO A 355 6.64 -5.32 -13.00
CA PRO A 355 5.83 -6.02 -14.01
C PRO A 355 6.02 -7.52 -13.89
N LEU A 356 4.93 -8.26 -13.99
CA LEU A 356 4.84 -9.72 -13.88
C LEU A 356 5.40 -10.30 -12.57
N ALA A 357 5.48 -9.48 -11.51
CA ALA A 357 5.89 -9.97 -10.19
C ALA A 357 4.87 -10.97 -9.63
N ILE A 358 5.39 -11.93 -8.87
CA ILE A 358 4.56 -12.96 -8.23
C ILE A 358 4.77 -13.04 -6.73
N GLU A 359 3.72 -13.42 -6.00
CA GLU A 359 3.78 -13.98 -4.65
C GLU A 359 3.28 -15.42 -4.72
N VAL A 360 3.95 -16.32 -3.98
CA VAL A 360 3.62 -17.73 -3.92
C VAL A 360 3.51 -18.19 -2.47
N LEU A 361 2.37 -18.76 -2.15
CA LEU A 361 2.11 -19.42 -0.88
C LEU A 361 1.98 -20.93 -1.09
N VAL A 362 2.36 -21.69 -0.04
CA VAL A 362 2.12 -23.12 0.07
C VAL A 362 1.38 -23.39 1.38
N GLY A 363 0.16 -23.90 1.29
CA GLY A 363 -0.76 -23.90 2.43
C GLY A 363 -0.93 -22.47 2.99
N GLN A 364 -0.60 -22.27 4.25
CA GLN A 364 -0.63 -20.96 4.91
C GLN A 364 0.75 -20.31 5.05
N ARG A 365 1.75 -20.73 4.29
CA ARG A 365 3.13 -20.22 4.37
C ARG A 365 3.52 -19.48 3.10
N ARG A 366 4.01 -18.26 3.26
CA ARG A 366 4.58 -17.50 2.15
C ARG A 366 5.96 -18.05 1.81
N LEU A 367 6.18 -18.43 0.58
CA LEU A 367 7.51 -18.82 0.09
C LEU A 367 8.18 -17.68 -0.65
N ILE A 368 7.53 -17.17 -1.69
CA ILE A 368 8.03 -16.14 -2.60
C ILE A 368 7.19 -14.89 -2.40
N VAL A 369 7.85 -13.77 -2.19
CA VAL A 369 7.22 -12.46 -1.89
C VAL A 369 7.92 -11.35 -2.68
N GLY A 370 7.45 -10.12 -2.55
CA GLY A 370 8.19 -8.91 -2.94
C GLY A 370 8.90 -8.28 -1.74
N GLY A 371 9.58 -7.16 -1.95
CA GLY A 371 10.25 -6.40 -0.89
C GLY A 371 9.30 -5.71 0.11
N GLY A 372 7.99 -5.61 -0.19
CA GLY A 372 6.98 -5.08 0.73
C GLY A 372 7.09 -3.56 0.97
N TRP A 373 7.44 -2.78 -0.05
CA TRP A 373 7.51 -1.33 0.10
C TRP A 373 6.12 -0.71 0.23
N SER A 374 5.94 0.17 1.21
CA SER A 374 4.78 1.06 1.33
C SER A 374 5.22 2.52 1.55
N PRO A 375 4.34 3.51 1.32
CA PRO A 375 4.63 4.92 1.61
C PRO A 375 4.98 5.17 3.08
N ASP A 376 4.42 4.36 3.96
CA ASP A 376 4.60 4.46 5.41
C ASP A 376 5.76 3.58 5.94
N SER A 377 6.46 2.83 5.08
CA SER A 377 7.64 2.05 5.45
C SER A 377 8.90 2.91 5.57
N GLN A 378 9.90 2.44 6.32
CA GLN A 378 11.24 3.06 6.34
C GLN A 378 12.04 2.74 5.07
N ALA A 379 11.44 2.00 4.13
CA ALA A 379 12.11 1.53 2.95
C ALA A 379 12.52 2.68 2.02
N PRO A 380 13.73 2.66 1.47
CA PRO A 380 14.17 3.65 0.50
C PRO A 380 13.36 3.51 -0.81
N GLN A 381 13.27 4.59 -1.58
CA GLN A 381 12.60 4.60 -2.88
C GLN A 381 13.16 3.55 -3.87
N ALA A 382 14.39 3.08 -3.64
CA ALA A 382 14.99 1.98 -4.42
C ALA A 382 14.20 0.67 -4.31
N MET A 383 13.47 0.45 -3.22
CA MET A 383 12.60 -0.72 -3.05
C MET A 383 11.36 -0.71 -3.96
N ARG A 384 11.15 0.34 -4.73
CA ARG A 384 10.13 0.42 -5.77
C ARG A 384 10.63 -0.01 -7.15
N LEU A 385 11.92 -0.31 -7.28
CA LEU A 385 12.53 -0.76 -8.53
C LEU A 385 12.30 -2.27 -8.73
N VAL A 386 12.44 -2.70 -9.96
CA VAL A 386 12.23 -4.10 -10.38
C VAL A 386 13.03 -5.12 -9.57
N ASP A 387 14.22 -4.73 -9.13
CA ASP A 387 15.12 -5.61 -8.36
C ASP A 387 14.63 -5.94 -6.95
N ALA A 388 13.63 -5.23 -6.44
CA ALA A 388 12.99 -5.51 -5.14
C ALA A 388 11.75 -6.42 -5.27
N SER A 389 11.52 -7.02 -6.44
CA SER A 389 10.32 -7.80 -6.73
C SER A 389 10.68 -9.16 -7.32
N SER A 390 9.82 -10.15 -7.11
CA SER A 390 9.99 -11.50 -7.65
C SER A 390 9.58 -11.55 -9.12
N THR A 391 10.42 -10.95 -9.96
CA THR A 391 10.26 -10.85 -11.41
C THR A 391 11.62 -10.86 -12.11
N ALA A 392 11.64 -10.63 -13.42
CA ALA A 392 12.86 -10.56 -14.20
C ALA A 392 13.35 -9.13 -14.41
N SER A 393 14.66 -8.95 -14.56
CA SER A 393 15.31 -7.71 -14.99
C SER A 393 16.35 -7.96 -16.08
N ILE A 394 16.60 -6.96 -16.95
CA ILE A 394 17.54 -7.04 -18.05
C ILE A 394 18.59 -5.92 -17.92
N GLY A 395 19.85 -6.32 -17.89
CA GLY A 395 20.99 -5.40 -17.77
C GLY A 395 20.91 -4.60 -16.48
N ASP A 396 21.31 -3.34 -16.57
CA ASP A 396 21.23 -2.33 -15.52
C ASP A 396 20.03 -1.37 -15.71
N ALA A 397 19.03 -1.80 -16.49
CA ALA A 397 17.89 -0.96 -16.85
C ALA A 397 16.72 -1.15 -15.91
N ALA A 398 16.21 -0.06 -15.38
CA ALA A 398 14.91 -0.05 -14.72
C ALA A 398 13.77 0.02 -15.75
N CYS A 399 12.68 -0.69 -15.49
CA CYS A 399 11.41 -0.59 -16.23
C CYS A 399 10.43 0.37 -15.54
N GLY A 400 10.96 1.45 -14.97
CA GLY A 400 10.28 2.49 -14.24
C GLY A 400 11.10 2.96 -13.04
N GLU A 401 11.14 4.27 -12.81
CA GLU A 401 11.88 4.87 -11.70
C GLU A 401 11.05 5.96 -11.00
N PRO A 402 11.10 6.05 -9.67
CA PRO A 402 10.51 7.17 -8.95
C PRO A 402 11.21 8.48 -9.29
N LEU A 403 10.44 9.55 -9.51
CA LEU A 403 10.99 10.91 -9.60
C LEU A 403 11.80 11.23 -8.34
N ARG A 404 12.90 11.95 -8.54
CA ARG A 404 13.83 12.35 -7.46
C ARG A 404 14.03 13.87 -7.49
N ARG A 405 14.65 14.40 -6.42
CA ARG A 405 15.06 15.81 -6.29
C ARG A 405 13.90 16.80 -6.53
N PHE A 406 14.12 17.87 -7.30
CA PHE A 406 13.17 18.95 -7.51
C PHE A 406 11.84 18.50 -8.15
N PRO A 407 11.80 17.67 -9.22
CA PRO A 407 10.54 17.17 -9.76
C PRO A 407 9.69 16.41 -8.73
N ALA A 408 10.34 15.60 -7.87
CA ALA A 408 9.63 14.87 -6.82
C ALA A 408 9.05 15.78 -5.73
N LYS A 409 9.67 16.94 -5.46
CA LYS A 409 9.13 17.92 -4.51
C LYS A 409 7.82 18.53 -4.99
N ILE A 410 7.63 18.61 -6.31
CA ILE A 410 6.47 19.25 -6.93
C ILE A 410 5.37 18.23 -7.22
N LEU A 411 5.72 17.13 -7.87
CA LEU A 411 4.79 16.12 -8.38
C LEU A 411 4.63 14.90 -7.46
N GLY A 412 5.39 14.85 -6.36
CA GLY A 412 5.59 13.64 -5.58
C GLY A 412 6.56 12.66 -6.30
N PRO A 413 6.93 11.55 -5.66
CA PRO A 413 7.81 10.54 -6.23
C PRO A 413 7.08 9.64 -7.24
N ARG A 414 6.42 10.24 -8.26
CA ARG A 414 5.72 9.53 -9.32
C ARG A 414 6.65 8.60 -10.07
N LEU A 415 6.15 7.44 -10.48
CA LEU A 415 6.90 6.51 -11.32
C LEU A 415 6.91 7.03 -12.76
N VAL A 416 8.09 7.11 -13.36
CA VAL A 416 8.31 7.54 -14.75
C VAL A 416 9.06 6.49 -15.53
N GLY A 417 8.87 6.45 -16.87
CA GLY A 417 9.46 5.41 -17.72
C GLY A 417 8.96 4.00 -17.40
N ALA A 418 7.80 3.89 -16.76
CA ALA A 418 7.21 2.61 -16.43
C ALA A 418 6.63 1.90 -17.64
N VAL A 419 6.51 0.60 -17.54
CA VAL A 419 5.81 -0.27 -18.49
C VAL A 419 4.41 0.28 -18.75
N ARG A 420 4.01 0.32 -20.04
CA ARG A 420 2.69 0.82 -20.46
C ARG A 420 1.77 -0.28 -20.95
N ASN A 421 2.34 -1.37 -21.49
CA ASN A 421 1.59 -2.49 -22.03
C ASN A 421 1.98 -3.76 -21.28
N VAL A 422 0.98 -4.38 -20.66
CA VAL A 422 1.07 -5.71 -20.08
C VAL A 422 -0.08 -6.53 -20.63
N GLU A 423 0.22 -7.70 -21.15
CA GLU A 423 -0.75 -8.66 -21.64
C GLU A 423 -0.87 -9.80 -20.65
N ALA A 424 -2.09 -10.29 -20.43
CA ALA A 424 -2.37 -11.44 -19.59
C ALA A 424 -3.38 -12.34 -20.30
N ARG A 425 -3.08 -13.64 -20.39
CA ARG A 425 -3.97 -14.67 -20.92
C ARG A 425 -4.01 -15.82 -19.95
N ARG A 426 -5.21 -16.24 -19.57
CA ARG A 426 -5.46 -17.35 -18.67
C ARG A 426 -6.18 -18.47 -19.40
N HIS A 427 -5.78 -19.70 -19.15
CA HIS A 427 -6.44 -20.91 -19.65
C HIS A 427 -6.57 -21.92 -18.50
N GLU A 428 -7.67 -22.65 -18.50
CA GLU A 428 -7.93 -23.74 -17.56
C GLU A 428 -8.41 -24.94 -18.36
N ALA A 429 -7.71 -26.03 -18.29
CA ALA A 429 -8.08 -27.29 -18.94
C ALA A 429 -7.37 -28.49 -18.28
N ASP A 430 -7.99 -29.65 -18.32
CA ASP A 430 -7.40 -30.94 -18.00
C ASP A 430 -6.66 -30.99 -16.64
N GLY A 431 -7.25 -30.37 -15.59
CA GLY A 431 -6.64 -30.36 -14.26
C GLY A 431 -5.42 -29.44 -14.13
N ALA A 432 -5.26 -28.49 -15.04
CA ALA A 432 -4.16 -27.54 -15.02
C ALA A 432 -4.63 -26.09 -15.22
N LEU A 433 -3.85 -25.15 -14.68
CA LEU A 433 -4.03 -23.71 -14.84
C LEU A 433 -2.82 -23.11 -15.55
N TRP A 434 -3.07 -22.32 -16.59
CA TRP A 434 -2.04 -21.56 -17.30
C TRP A 434 -2.29 -20.07 -17.17
N LEU A 435 -1.22 -19.34 -16.93
CA LEU A 435 -1.20 -17.88 -17.01
C LEU A 435 0.00 -17.45 -17.84
N GLU A 436 -0.29 -16.79 -18.96
CA GLU A 436 0.72 -16.18 -19.82
C GLU A 436 0.69 -14.68 -19.63
N LEU A 437 1.83 -14.11 -19.28
CA LEU A 437 2.02 -12.68 -19.02
C LEU A 437 3.12 -12.15 -19.93
N ALA A 438 3.01 -10.90 -20.40
CA ALA A 438 4.07 -10.28 -21.18
C ALA A 438 4.08 -8.77 -21.02
N HIS A 439 5.25 -8.14 -21.16
CA HIS A 439 5.38 -6.70 -21.18
C HIS A 439 6.51 -6.21 -22.11
N ASP A 440 6.42 -4.94 -22.51
CA ASP A 440 7.30 -4.27 -23.46
C ASP A 440 8.36 -3.36 -22.80
N GLY A 441 8.52 -3.38 -21.50
CA GLY A 441 9.31 -2.41 -20.73
C GLY A 441 10.79 -2.30 -21.13
N TRP A 442 11.34 -3.29 -21.83
CA TRP A 442 12.74 -3.27 -22.32
C TRP A 442 12.88 -3.19 -23.84
N VAL A 443 11.76 -3.09 -24.58
CA VAL A 443 11.78 -3.03 -26.04
C VAL A 443 12.52 -1.78 -26.53
N GLU A 444 12.23 -0.62 -25.95
CA GLU A 444 12.88 0.64 -26.36
C GLU A 444 14.41 0.60 -26.16
N ARG A 445 14.88 -0.04 -25.07
CA ARG A 445 16.30 -0.03 -24.70
C ARG A 445 17.10 -1.19 -25.28
N PHE A 446 16.52 -2.38 -25.30
CA PHE A 446 17.22 -3.61 -25.71
C PHE A 446 16.58 -4.32 -26.90
N GLY A 447 15.41 -3.88 -27.37
CA GLY A 447 14.65 -4.61 -28.38
C GLY A 447 14.08 -5.93 -27.90
N LEU A 448 13.96 -6.15 -26.57
CA LEU A 448 13.49 -7.39 -25.98
C LEU A 448 12.17 -7.17 -25.22
N ARG A 449 11.22 -8.06 -25.46
CA ARG A 449 9.98 -8.22 -24.68
C ARG A 449 10.19 -9.33 -23.65
N HIS A 450 9.70 -9.15 -22.45
CA HIS A 450 9.67 -10.19 -21.44
C HIS A 450 8.31 -10.89 -21.43
N GLU A 451 8.32 -12.21 -21.46
CA GLU A 451 7.16 -13.06 -21.25
C GLU A 451 7.42 -13.98 -20.05
N ARG A 452 6.40 -14.11 -19.19
CA ARG A 452 6.37 -15.08 -18.10
C ARG A 452 5.18 -16.02 -18.29
N ARG A 453 5.43 -17.31 -18.27
CA ARG A 453 4.41 -18.35 -18.30
C ARG A 453 4.41 -19.10 -16.99
N LEU A 454 3.25 -19.22 -16.38
CA LEU A 454 3.03 -20.01 -15.18
C LEU A 454 2.08 -21.16 -15.51
N TYR A 455 2.44 -22.35 -15.11
CA TYR A 455 1.66 -23.56 -15.26
C TYR A 455 1.54 -24.25 -13.91
N ILE A 456 0.32 -24.49 -13.46
CA ILE A 456 0.05 -25.23 -12.23
C ILE A 456 -0.57 -26.56 -12.62
N ASP A 457 0.11 -27.64 -12.24
CA ASP A 457 -0.44 -28.98 -12.26
C ASP A 457 -1.19 -29.18 -10.94
N ILE A 458 -2.52 -29.25 -11.02
CA ILE A 458 -3.38 -29.32 -9.84
C ILE A 458 -3.22 -30.68 -9.15
N GLU A 459 -3.03 -31.77 -9.93
CA GLU A 459 -2.90 -33.13 -9.38
C GLU A 459 -1.55 -33.31 -8.71
N ALA A 460 -0.47 -32.95 -9.39
CA ALA A 460 0.89 -33.01 -8.85
C ALA A 460 1.20 -31.97 -7.79
N ASP A 461 0.33 -30.95 -7.61
CA ASP A 461 0.53 -29.82 -6.71
C ASP A 461 1.89 -29.14 -6.93
N GLU A 462 2.18 -28.81 -8.19
CA GLU A 462 3.44 -28.19 -8.59
C GLU A 462 3.23 -26.98 -9.50
N LEU A 463 4.14 -26.01 -9.35
CA LEU A 463 4.20 -24.82 -10.19
C LEU A 463 5.41 -24.90 -11.11
N ARG A 464 5.16 -24.79 -12.42
CA ARG A 464 6.20 -24.62 -13.45
C ARG A 464 6.16 -23.21 -13.97
N GLY A 465 7.32 -22.61 -14.15
CA GLY A 465 7.47 -21.29 -14.72
C GLY A 465 8.48 -21.23 -15.85
N GLU A 466 8.24 -20.34 -16.80
CA GLU A 466 9.18 -20.01 -17.87
C GLU A 466 9.24 -18.51 -18.03
N ASP A 467 10.44 -17.94 -17.95
CA ASP A 467 10.71 -16.55 -18.29
C ASP A 467 11.44 -16.50 -19.65
N ARG A 468 10.89 -15.75 -20.61
CA ARG A 468 11.40 -15.61 -21.98
C ARG A 468 11.69 -14.16 -22.29
N PHE A 469 12.81 -13.92 -22.95
CA PHE A 469 13.21 -12.62 -23.47
C PHE A 469 13.21 -12.72 -24.98
N ILE A 470 12.19 -12.15 -25.63
CA ILE A 470 11.93 -12.34 -27.05
C ILE A 470 12.26 -11.07 -27.81
N PRO A 471 13.02 -11.13 -28.91
CA PRO A 471 13.24 -10.00 -29.78
C PRO A 471 11.94 -9.39 -30.29
N ALA A 472 11.75 -8.09 -30.12
CA ALA A 472 10.60 -7.38 -30.66
C ALA A 472 10.78 -7.13 -32.17
N PRO A 473 9.78 -7.38 -33.01
CA PRO A 473 9.88 -7.19 -34.45
C PRO A 473 10.31 -5.76 -34.81
N GLY A 474 11.27 -5.63 -35.72
CA GLY A 474 11.75 -4.34 -36.27
C GLY A 474 12.61 -3.50 -35.34
N GLN A 475 12.96 -3.97 -34.14
CA GLN A 475 13.71 -3.21 -33.12
C GLN A 475 15.19 -3.60 -33.01
N VAL A 476 15.68 -4.58 -33.78
CA VAL A 476 17.08 -5.00 -33.74
C VAL A 476 17.95 -3.89 -34.38
N LYS A 477 18.70 -3.16 -33.55
CA LYS A 477 19.65 -2.14 -34.01
C LYS A 477 20.91 -2.80 -34.58
N PRO A 478 21.29 -2.57 -35.85
CA PRO A 478 22.55 -3.06 -36.40
C PRO A 478 23.72 -2.42 -35.63
N GLY A 479 24.73 -3.23 -35.23
CA GLY A 479 26.00 -2.71 -34.71
C GLY A 479 26.12 -2.47 -33.22
N GLY A 480 25.14 -2.93 -32.39
CA GLY A 480 25.18 -2.80 -30.95
C GLY A 480 25.73 -4.01 -30.18
N ARG A 481 25.57 -4.01 -28.87
CA ARG A 481 25.84 -5.18 -28.00
C ARG A 481 25.12 -6.41 -28.55
N ARG A 482 25.81 -7.54 -28.64
CA ARG A 482 25.20 -8.82 -29.07
C ARG A 482 24.49 -9.53 -27.93
N PHE A 483 24.88 -9.26 -26.69
CA PHE A 483 24.38 -9.93 -25.48
C PHE A 483 24.03 -8.90 -24.40
N VAL A 484 23.04 -9.21 -23.61
CA VAL A 484 22.69 -8.47 -22.42
C VAL A 484 22.44 -9.45 -21.27
N PRO A 485 22.99 -9.23 -20.05
CA PRO A 485 22.69 -10.08 -18.91
C PRO A 485 21.22 -9.90 -18.49
N PHE A 486 20.61 -10.96 -18.01
CA PHE A 486 19.32 -10.93 -17.35
C PHE A 486 19.38 -11.66 -16.01
N MET A 487 18.46 -11.32 -15.13
CA MET A 487 18.27 -11.96 -13.84
C MET A 487 16.78 -12.20 -13.62
N VAL A 488 16.42 -13.40 -13.16
CA VAL A 488 15.10 -13.69 -12.61
C VAL A 488 15.25 -13.85 -11.12
N ARG A 489 14.52 -13.03 -10.35
CA ARG A 489 14.60 -13.01 -8.89
C ARG A 489 13.38 -13.62 -8.26
N PHE A 490 13.59 -14.34 -7.16
CA PHE A 490 12.55 -14.81 -6.25
C PHE A 490 12.95 -14.40 -4.84
N HIS A 491 12.36 -13.32 -4.34
CA HIS A 491 12.55 -12.89 -2.97
C HIS A 491 11.82 -13.85 -2.03
N LEU A 492 12.50 -14.36 -1.04
CA LEU A 492 11.94 -15.30 -0.08
C LEU A 492 11.36 -14.56 1.11
N HIS A 493 10.29 -15.10 1.66
CA HIS A 493 9.76 -14.60 2.92
C HIS A 493 10.80 -14.78 4.04
N PRO A 494 10.92 -13.86 5.02
CA PRO A 494 11.88 -13.98 6.13
C PRO A 494 11.80 -15.29 6.93
N ASP A 495 10.64 -15.92 6.96
CA ASP A 495 10.39 -17.17 7.65
C ASP A 495 10.67 -18.41 6.73
N VAL A 496 11.50 -18.26 5.69
CA VAL A 496 11.90 -19.32 4.77
C VAL A 496 13.42 -19.47 4.79
N GLN A 497 13.89 -20.65 5.12
CA GLN A 497 15.30 -21.03 5.00
C GLN A 497 15.54 -21.59 3.60
N ALA A 498 16.64 -21.19 2.97
CA ALA A 498 17.00 -21.63 1.63
C ALA A 498 18.42 -22.18 1.58
N GLN A 499 18.62 -23.25 0.82
CA GLN A 499 19.93 -23.89 0.61
C GLN A 499 20.07 -24.37 -0.83
N ILE A 500 21.18 -24.01 -1.48
CA ILE A 500 21.53 -24.55 -2.80
C ILE A 500 22.00 -25.99 -2.62
N ALA A 501 21.44 -26.89 -3.42
CA ALA A 501 21.80 -28.31 -3.42
C ALA A 501 23.19 -28.54 -4.06
N ARG A 502 23.73 -29.75 -3.91
CA ARG A 502 25.05 -30.15 -4.47
C ARG A 502 25.13 -30.05 -5.99
N ASP A 503 23.99 -30.20 -6.67
CA ASP A 503 23.89 -30.09 -8.14
C ASP A 503 24.05 -28.64 -8.64
N LYS A 504 24.08 -27.64 -7.75
CA LYS A 504 24.16 -26.21 -8.04
C LYS A 504 23.06 -25.70 -8.99
N LYS A 505 21.95 -26.44 -9.10
CA LYS A 505 20.80 -26.13 -9.96
C LYS A 505 19.48 -26.14 -9.19
N SER A 506 19.45 -26.77 -8.04
CA SER A 506 18.26 -26.88 -7.20
C SER A 506 18.44 -26.09 -5.92
N VAL A 507 17.36 -25.46 -5.45
CA VAL A 507 17.31 -24.76 -4.16
C VAL A 507 16.24 -25.40 -3.31
N LEU A 508 16.61 -25.88 -2.13
CA LEU A 508 15.69 -26.36 -1.12
C LEU A 508 15.16 -25.16 -0.33
N LEU A 509 13.85 -25.03 -0.24
CA LEU A 509 13.12 -24.04 0.54
C LEU A 509 12.42 -24.73 1.69
N LYS A 510 12.65 -24.30 2.91
CA LYS A 510 11.99 -24.83 4.10
C LYS A 510 11.33 -23.67 4.86
N PRO A 511 9.98 -23.58 4.85
CA PRO A 511 9.26 -22.64 5.69
C PRO A 511 9.42 -23.02 7.16
N ASP A 512 9.53 -22.01 8.03
CA ASP A 512 9.62 -22.23 9.47
C ASP A 512 8.34 -22.89 10.00
N GLY A 513 8.52 -23.91 10.84
CA GLY A 513 7.42 -24.67 11.43
C GLY A 513 6.71 -25.65 10.47
N GLU A 514 7.30 -25.92 9.31
CA GLU A 514 6.83 -26.94 8.38
C GLU A 514 7.85 -28.09 8.27
N ASP A 515 7.36 -29.32 8.30
CA ASP A 515 8.21 -30.50 8.10
C ASP A 515 8.54 -30.71 6.61
N ARG A 516 7.64 -30.26 5.74
CA ARG A 516 7.76 -30.43 4.29
C ARG A 516 8.53 -29.28 3.65
N GLY A 517 9.64 -29.59 2.99
CA GLY A 517 10.37 -28.66 2.14
C GLY A 517 9.83 -28.58 0.72
N TRP A 518 10.33 -27.59 -0.04
CA TRP A 518 10.00 -27.34 -1.43
C TRP A 518 11.26 -27.21 -2.27
N TRP A 519 11.31 -27.86 -3.41
CA TRP A 519 12.40 -27.74 -4.37
C TRP A 519 12.08 -26.71 -5.43
N LEU A 520 12.94 -25.70 -5.57
CA LEU A 520 12.99 -24.87 -6.76
C LEU A 520 14.14 -25.38 -7.65
N ARG A 521 13.78 -26.03 -8.75
CA ARG A 521 14.71 -26.53 -9.78
C ARG A 521 14.68 -25.60 -10.98
N ASN A 522 15.81 -25.44 -11.69
CA ASN A 522 15.89 -24.53 -12.83
C ASN A 522 16.94 -24.98 -13.85
N ASP A 523 16.88 -24.41 -15.08
CA ASP A 523 17.84 -24.60 -16.17
C ASP A 523 18.71 -23.35 -16.45
N ALA A 524 18.77 -22.40 -15.52
CA ALA A 524 19.60 -21.20 -15.65
C ALA A 524 21.09 -21.55 -15.76
N VAL A 525 21.87 -20.63 -16.31
CA VAL A 525 23.34 -20.76 -16.39
C VAL A 525 23.93 -20.81 -14.99
N GLU A 526 23.47 -19.92 -14.11
CA GLU A 526 23.91 -19.78 -12.71
C GLU A 526 22.72 -19.57 -11.78
N VAL A 527 22.76 -20.18 -10.61
CA VAL A 527 21.84 -19.93 -9.50
C VAL A 527 22.63 -19.44 -8.29
N ALA A 528 22.15 -18.37 -7.65
CA ALA A 528 22.75 -17.82 -6.44
C ALA A 528 21.69 -17.56 -5.37
N LEU A 529 22.11 -17.67 -4.10
CA LEU A 529 21.37 -17.12 -2.95
C LEU A 529 22.05 -15.82 -2.53
N GLU A 530 21.29 -14.75 -2.52
CA GLU A 530 21.77 -13.41 -2.17
C GLU A 530 20.98 -12.84 -0.99
N PRO A 531 21.57 -11.94 -0.21
CA PRO A 531 20.83 -11.19 0.81
C PRO A 531 19.66 -10.42 0.20
N SER A 532 18.56 -10.36 0.95
CA SER A 532 17.37 -9.59 0.61
C SER A 532 16.78 -8.93 1.86
N VAL A 533 15.79 -8.10 1.66
CA VAL A 533 15.02 -7.42 2.70
C VAL A 533 13.55 -7.50 2.36
N HIS A 534 12.74 -7.84 3.35
CA HIS A 534 11.28 -7.77 3.30
C HIS A 534 10.78 -6.79 4.37
N TYR A 535 9.90 -5.88 3.99
CA TYR A 535 9.31 -4.91 4.92
C TYR A 535 7.95 -5.39 5.42
N ARG A 536 7.77 -5.34 6.74
CA ARG A 536 6.52 -5.65 7.42
C ARG A 536 6.29 -4.62 8.51
N GLN A 537 5.10 -4.05 8.59
CA GLN A 537 4.77 -2.95 9.51
C GLN A 537 5.77 -1.79 9.43
N GLY A 538 6.23 -1.50 8.22
CA GLY A 538 7.22 -0.47 7.97
C GLY A 538 8.64 -0.80 8.41
N GLN A 539 8.93 -1.98 8.97
CA GLN A 539 10.24 -2.40 9.47
C GLN A 539 10.94 -3.37 8.54
N PRO A 540 12.25 -3.22 8.31
CA PRO A 540 13.03 -4.17 7.51
C PRO A 540 13.26 -5.46 8.28
N ARG A 541 13.00 -6.59 7.62
CA ARG A 541 13.38 -7.93 8.08
C ARG A 541 14.39 -8.51 7.09
N ARG A 542 15.47 -9.06 7.61
CA ARG A 542 16.48 -9.76 6.79
C ARG A 542 15.83 -10.97 6.12
N SER A 543 16.15 -11.16 4.86
CA SER A 543 15.67 -12.28 4.04
C SER A 543 16.76 -12.69 3.05
N GLN A 544 16.43 -13.62 2.16
CA GLN A 544 17.23 -14.07 1.04
C GLN A 544 16.44 -13.95 -0.26
N GLN A 545 17.13 -13.99 -1.38
CA GLN A 545 16.53 -14.13 -2.70
C GLN A 545 17.29 -15.18 -3.50
N ILE A 546 16.56 -15.93 -4.32
CA ILE A 546 17.13 -16.77 -5.35
C ILE A 546 17.29 -15.91 -6.59
N VAL A 547 18.48 -15.92 -7.19
CA VAL A 547 18.78 -15.19 -8.43
C VAL A 547 19.21 -16.19 -9.49
N LEU A 548 18.40 -16.32 -10.54
CA LEU A 548 18.73 -17.07 -11.75
C LEU A 548 19.36 -16.12 -12.75
N ARG A 549 20.59 -16.41 -13.18
CA ARG A 549 21.35 -15.56 -14.09
C ARG A 549 21.52 -16.18 -15.44
N GLY A 550 21.49 -15.34 -16.47
CA GLY A 550 21.78 -15.74 -17.85
C GLY A 550 22.13 -14.54 -18.72
N GLN A 551 22.33 -14.82 -20.02
CA GLN A 551 22.56 -13.81 -21.03
C GLN A 551 21.58 -13.99 -22.19
N ALA A 552 20.92 -12.92 -22.59
CA ALA A 552 20.06 -12.89 -23.76
C ALA A 552 20.83 -12.40 -24.97
N ARG A 553 20.78 -13.14 -26.07
CA ARG A 553 21.22 -12.66 -27.37
C ARG A 553 20.16 -11.73 -27.94
N LEU A 554 20.53 -10.50 -28.29
CA LEU A 554 19.52 -9.53 -28.73
C LEU A 554 18.77 -9.94 -30.00
N ALA A 555 19.38 -10.77 -30.85
CA ALA A 555 18.78 -11.26 -32.09
C ALA A 555 17.92 -12.54 -31.90
N GLU A 556 18.23 -13.36 -30.89
CA GLU A 556 17.61 -14.69 -30.69
C GLU A 556 16.76 -14.75 -29.42
N GLY A 557 17.05 -13.86 -28.46
CA GLY A 557 16.44 -13.87 -27.15
C GLY A 557 17.13 -14.82 -26.16
N ALA A 558 16.40 -15.16 -25.11
CA ALA A 558 16.79 -16.17 -24.12
C ALA A 558 15.55 -16.72 -23.43
N ARG A 559 15.75 -17.80 -22.70
CA ARG A 559 14.71 -18.44 -21.91
C ARG A 559 15.34 -19.07 -20.67
N VAL A 560 14.61 -19.07 -19.55
CA VAL A 560 14.91 -19.84 -18.34
C VAL A 560 13.64 -20.49 -17.83
N ARG A 561 13.71 -21.77 -17.53
CA ARG A 561 12.61 -22.56 -16.93
C ARG A 561 12.92 -22.89 -15.49
N TRP A 562 11.89 -22.89 -14.69
CA TRP A 562 11.98 -23.26 -13.29
C TRP A 562 10.72 -24.01 -12.83
N LYS A 563 10.87 -24.77 -11.76
CA LYS A 563 9.80 -25.60 -11.22
C LYS A 563 9.85 -25.57 -9.70
N LEU A 564 8.72 -25.30 -9.07
CA LEU A 564 8.52 -25.40 -7.63
C LEU A 564 7.67 -26.64 -7.35
N SER A 565 8.19 -27.59 -6.57
CA SER A 565 7.49 -28.82 -6.20
C SER A 565 7.85 -29.22 -4.79
N ALA A 566 6.92 -29.83 -4.08
CA ALA A 566 7.15 -30.33 -2.74
C ALA A 566 8.20 -31.46 -2.72
N VAL A 567 8.95 -31.53 -1.62
CA VAL A 567 9.81 -32.69 -1.35
C VAL A 567 8.92 -33.92 -1.16
N ALA A 568 9.23 -35.02 -1.86
CA ALA A 568 8.52 -36.27 -1.66
C ALA A 568 8.63 -36.70 -0.18
N ARG A 569 7.53 -37.12 0.43
CA ARG A 569 7.59 -37.82 1.71
C ARG A 569 8.31 -39.14 1.46
N VAL A 570 9.42 -39.35 2.11
CA VAL A 570 9.94 -40.68 2.30
C VAL A 570 9.04 -41.29 3.38
N ASP A 571 8.06 -42.09 2.98
CA ASP A 571 7.32 -42.89 3.93
C ASP A 571 8.36 -43.73 4.68
N GLY A 572 8.48 -43.45 5.98
CA GLY A 572 9.43 -44.14 6.84
C GLY A 572 9.01 -45.60 6.99
N GLU A 573 9.55 -46.48 6.16
CA GLU A 573 9.83 -47.83 6.61
C GLU A 573 10.93 -47.72 7.68
N ALA A 574 10.51 -47.90 8.93
CA ALA A 574 11.42 -48.19 10.01
C ALA A 574 12.20 -49.46 9.61
N VAL A 575 13.44 -49.26 9.20
CA VAL A 575 14.40 -50.37 9.20
C VAL A 575 14.70 -50.62 10.68
N GLU A 576 13.99 -51.60 11.26
CA GLU A 576 14.41 -52.20 12.53
C GLU A 576 15.81 -52.82 12.37
N PRO A 577 16.63 -52.76 13.46
CA PRO A 577 18.07 -53.05 13.44
C PRO A 577 18.43 -54.51 13.09
#